data_f68245c555ec17d8b47bdba450b1e42c
#
_entry.id   f68245c555ec17d8b47bdba450b1e42c
#
_cell.length_a   1.000
_cell.length_b   1.000
_cell.length_c   1.000
_cell.angle_alpha   90.00
_cell.angle_beta   90.00
_cell.angle_gamma   90.00
#
_symmetry.space_group_name_H-M   'P 1'
#
loop_
_entity.id
_entity.type
_entity.pdbx_description
1 polymer ?
#
loop_
_entity_poly.entity_id
_entity_poly.type
_entity_poly.pdbx_seq_one_letter_code
_entity_poly.pdbx_strand_id
1 'polypeptide(L)'
;TGTDGEQEVTAAISRLLYYAGWCDKFEGVSHNAPGGRIVFAMPEPIGVMGLICPQSHPLLGLVSLVAPAIAVGNVVVVIPSENAPLVATDFYQVLETSDMPAGVVNIITGSRSELVKELARHNNVDGLWCAGHHEMVTEVERFSSGNLKQTWGFSGERDWCDPNLSQGRPFLRQATQVKNIWVPYGE
;
A
#
# COMPACT_ATOMS: atom_id res chain seq x y z
N THR A 1 20.49 -7.52 -16.14
CA THR A 1 21.93 -7.29 -16.02
C THR A 1 22.26 -6.89 -14.58
N GLY A 2 23.49 -7.20 -14.06
CA GLY A 2 23.83 -6.96 -12.64
C GLY A 2 23.69 -5.49 -12.20
N THR A 3 24.01 -4.55 -13.08
CA THR A 3 23.87 -3.09 -12.82
C THR A 3 22.44 -2.64 -12.59
N ASP A 4 21.47 -3.21 -13.26
CA ASP A 4 20.05 -2.86 -13.08
C ASP A 4 19.54 -3.35 -11.72
N GLY A 5 19.99 -4.53 -11.27
CA GLY A 5 19.62 -5.07 -9.96
C GLY A 5 20.18 -4.26 -8.79
N GLU A 6 21.43 -3.79 -8.86
CA GLU A 6 22.03 -2.94 -7.82
C GLU A 6 21.33 -1.59 -7.72
N GLN A 7 20.94 -1.01 -8.84
CA GLN A 7 20.15 0.23 -8.87
C GLN A 7 18.77 0.04 -8.24
N GLU A 8 18.10 -1.06 -8.56
CA GLU A 8 16.80 -1.39 -7.98
C GLU A 8 16.87 -1.56 -6.46
N VAL A 9 17.87 -2.30 -5.96
CA VAL A 9 18.10 -2.48 -4.52
C VAL A 9 18.36 -1.14 -3.82
N THR A 10 19.21 -0.31 -4.40
CA THR A 10 19.52 1.03 -3.86
C THR A 10 18.27 1.90 -3.78
N ALA A 11 17.43 1.89 -4.81
CA ALA A 11 16.17 2.62 -4.83
C ALA A 11 15.17 2.07 -3.82
N ALA A 12 15.10 0.74 -3.64
CA ALA A 12 14.24 0.10 -2.66
C ALA A 12 14.65 0.46 -1.22
N ILE A 13 15.94 0.44 -0.90
CA ILE A 13 16.45 0.89 0.41
C ILE A 13 16.09 2.35 0.66
N SER A 14 16.33 3.23 -0.31
CA SER A 14 15.97 4.64 -0.21
C SER A 14 14.48 4.83 0.05
N ARG A 15 13.62 4.01 -0.60
CA ARG A 15 12.17 4.03 -0.44
C ARG A 15 11.71 3.59 0.95
N LEU A 16 12.33 2.53 1.50
CA LEU A 16 12.08 2.09 2.87
C LEU A 16 12.43 3.19 3.87
N LEU A 17 13.61 3.80 3.74
CA LEU A 17 14.03 4.90 4.60
C LEU A 17 13.10 6.12 4.49
N TYR A 18 12.64 6.44 3.29
CA TYR A 18 11.68 7.52 3.08
C TYR A 18 10.39 7.29 3.86
N TYR A 19 9.77 6.10 3.76
CA TYR A 19 8.54 5.81 4.47
C TYR A 19 8.72 5.56 5.97
N ALA A 20 9.87 5.04 6.40
CA ALA A 20 10.24 5.00 7.82
C ALA A 20 10.22 6.40 8.44
N GLY A 21 10.68 7.40 7.71
CA GLY A 21 10.62 8.81 8.14
C GLY A 21 9.19 9.38 8.23
N TRP A 22 8.17 8.72 7.70
CA TRP A 22 6.78 9.15 7.76
C TRP A 22 5.97 8.52 8.90
N CYS A 23 6.46 7.47 9.56
CA CYS A 23 5.72 6.73 10.57
C CYS A 23 5.26 7.61 11.75
N ASP A 24 6.00 8.67 12.06
CA ASP A 24 5.72 9.63 13.14
C ASP A 24 5.31 11.03 12.64
N LYS A 25 5.11 11.23 11.34
CA LYS A 25 4.91 12.56 10.74
C LYS A 25 3.61 12.69 9.93
N PHE A 26 2.86 11.61 9.78
CA PHE A 26 1.60 11.63 9.05
C PHE A 26 0.47 12.03 10.00
N GLU A 27 0.25 13.33 10.14
CA GLU A 27 -0.61 13.94 11.14
C GLU A 27 -2.03 14.18 10.63
N GLY A 28 -2.99 14.22 11.58
CA GLY A 28 -4.33 14.74 11.37
C GLY A 28 -4.37 16.27 11.47
N VAL A 29 -5.56 16.82 11.26
CA VAL A 29 -5.81 18.26 11.36
C VAL A 29 -7.00 18.54 12.27
N SER A 30 -7.03 19.73 12.86
CA SER A 30 -8.17 20.21 13.64
C SER A 30 -8.90 21.31 12.89
N HIS A 31 -10.23 21.31 12.98
CA HIS A 31 -11.09 22.31 12.37
C HIS A 31 -12.01 22.92 13.42
N ASN A 32 -12.26 24.23 13.31
CA ASN A 32 -13.34 24.87 14.02
C ASN A 32 -14.67 24.59 13.30
N ALA A 33 -15.66 24.12 14.06
CA ALA A 33 -17.01 23.89 13.55
C ALA A 33 -18.00 24.84 14.22
N PRO A 34 -19.10 25.22 13.54
CA PRO A 34 -20.17 26.01 14.14
C PRO A 34 -20.75 25.35 15.40
N GLY A 35 -21.22 26.16 16.36
CA GLY A 35 -21.90 25.66 17.56
C GLY A 35 -20.98 25.19 18.69
N GLY A 36 -19.79 25.80 18.86
CA GLY A 36 -18.91 25.51 20.00
C GLY A 36 -18.32 24.09 19.97
N ARG A 37 -17.80 23.68 18.82
CA ARG A 37 -17.23 22.34 18.59
C ARG A 37 -15.86 22.43 17.94
N ILE A 38 -14.96 21.55 18.34
CA ILE A 38 -13.72 21.26 17.60
C ILE A 38 -13.89 19.92 16.91
N VAL A 39 -13.44 19.82 15.68
CA VAL A 39 -13.41 18.58 14.91
C VAL A 39 -11.95 18.20 14.68
N PHE A 40 -11.59 16.99 15.08
CA PHE A 40 -10.31 16.39 14.74
C PHE A 40 -10.51 15.45 13.56
N ALA A 41 -9.87 15.74 12.43
CA ALA A 41 -9.81 14.85 11.28
C ALA A 41 -8.53 14.00 11.39
N MET A 42 -8.69 12.78 11.87
CA MET A 42 -7.59 11.86 12.16
C MET A 42 -7.45 10.84 11.04
N PRO A 43 -6.25 10.68 10.42
CA PRO A 43 -6.01 9.55 9.54
C PRO A 43 -5.92 8.26 10.36
N GLU A 44 -6.67 7.25 9.93
CA GLU A 44 -6.64 5.90 10.49
C GLU A 44 -6.29 4.90 9.38
N PRO A 45 -5.65 3.77 9.68
CA PRO A 45 -5.43 2.72 8.71
C PRO A 45 -6.76 2.22 8.12
N ILE A 46 -6.74 1.80 6.88
CA ILE A 46 -7.91 1.18 6.22
C ILE A 46 -8.21 -0.18 6.87
N GLY A 47 -7.16 -0.95 7.21
CA GLY A 47 -7.27 -2.29 7.76
C GLY A 47 -6.42 -3.30 7.00
N VAL A 48 -7.06 -4.29 6.37
CA VAL A 48 -6.40 -5.28 5.53
C VAL A 48 -6.35 -4.80 4.08
N MET A 49 -5.16 -4.61 3.55
CA MET A 49 -4.96 -4.14 2.19
C MET A 49 -4.40 -5.25 1.30
N GLY A 50 -5.05 -5.47 0.16
CA GLY A 50 -4.52 -6.28 -0.93
C GLY A 50 -3.60 -5.43 -1.82
N LEU A 51 -2.39 -5.92 -2.09
CA LEU A 51 -1.41 -5.23 -2.92
C LEU A 51 -1.02 -6.11 -4.10
N ILE A 52 -1.35 -5.68 -5.31
CA ILE A 52 -0.99 -6.38 -6.55
C ILE A 52 0.17 -5.63 -7.18
N CYS A 53 1.37 -6.19 -7.06
CA CYS A 53 2.62 -5.55 -7.46
C CYS A 53 2.79 -5.49 -8.99
N PRO A 54 3.56 -4.54 -9.53
CA PRO A 54 3.91 -4.50 -10.94
C PRO A 54 4.79 -5.69 -11.33
N GLN A 55 4.81 -6.02 -12.63
CA GLN A 55 5.69 -7.06 -13.17
C GLN A 55 7.12 -6.56 -13.39
N SER A 56 7.28 -5.27 -13.65
CA SER A 56 8.58 -4.60 -13.71
C SER A 56 9.08 -4.22 -12.32
N HIS A 57 10.39 -4.18 -12.12
CA HIS A 57 11.03 -3.79 -10.85
C HIS A 57 10.46 -4.60 -9.66
N PRO A 58 10.70 -5.92 -9.61
CA PRO A 58 10.03 -6.83 -8.68
C PRO A 58 10.23 -6.46 -7.20
N LEU A 59 11.42 -5.99 -6.81
CA LEU A 59 11.71 -5.54 -5.45
C LEU A 59 11.20 -4.13 -5.20
N LEU A 60 11.54 -3.19 -6.09
CA LEU A 60 11.17 -1.79 -5.91
C LEU A 60 9.66 -1.60 -5.98
N GLY A 61 8.98 -2.30 -6.91
CA GLY A 61 7.52 -2.28 -7.00
C GLY A 61 6.85 -2.82 -5.74
N LEU A 62 7.35 -3.93 -5.19
CA LEU A 62 6.88 -4.49 -3.93
C LEU A 62 7.06 -3.51 -2.78
N VAL A 63 8.27 -2.99 -2.58
CA VAL A 63 8.59 -2.04 -1.51
C VAL A 63 7.77 -0.75 -1.65
N SER A 64 7.55 -0.26 -2.88
CA SER A 64 6.79 0.97 -3.15
C SER A 64 5.32 0.89 -2.74
N LEU A 65 4.74 -0.32 -2.72
CA LEU A 65 3.36 -0.53 -2.28
C LEU A 65 3.29 -0.94 -0.80
N VAL A 66 4.18 -1.80 -0.35
CA VAL A 66 4.19 -2.32 1.03
C VAL A 66 4.56 -1.23 2.04
N ALA A 67 5.67 -0.51 1.81
CA ALA A 67 6.20 0.43 2.79
C ALA A 67 5.20 1.55 3.19
N PRO A 68 4.53 2.25 2.26
CA PRO A 68 3.53 3.26 2.65
C PRO A 68 2.30 2.68 3.36
N ALA A 69 1.88 1.47 2.98
CA ALA A 69 0.71 0.83 3.58
C ALA A 69 0.96 0.46 5.04
N ILE A 70 2.11 -0.16 5.35
CA ILE A 70 2.46 -0.53 6.73
C ILE A 70 2.90 0.67 7.57
N ALA A 71 3.49 1.71 6.98
CA ALA A 71 3.92 2.92 7.68
C ALA A 71 2.76 3.65 8.38
N VAL A 72 1.54 3.49 7.90
CA VAL A 72 0.32 4.08 8.50
C VAL A 72 -0.55 3.05 9.24
N GLY A 73 -0.04 1.84 9.48
CA GLY A 73 -0.64 0.86 10.38
C GLY A 73 -1.54 -0.19 9.73
N ASN A 74 -1.50 -0.38 8.40
CA ASN A 74 -2.25 -1.45 7.75
C ASN A 74 -1.52 -2.80 7.83
N VAL A 75 -2.30 -3.86 7.70
CA VAL A 75 -1.84 -5.21 7.39
C VAL A 75 -1.98 -5.43 5.88
N VAL A 76 -1.01 -6.09 5.26
CA VAL A 76 -1.01 -6.27 3.81
C VAL A 76 -0.97 -7.74 3.39
N VAL A 77 -1.75 -8.05 2.35
CA VAL A 77 -1.68 -9.30 1.58
C VAL A 77 -1.15 -8.96 0.19
N VAL A 78 0.03 -9.44 -0.13
CA VAL A 78 0.80 -9.01 -1.31
C VAL A 78 0.86 -10.12 -2.34
N ILE A 79 0.47 -9.81 -3.57
CA ILE A 79 0.76 -10.62 -4.77
C ILE A 79 1.95 -9.96 -5.47
N PRO A 80 3.16 -10.53 -5.36
CA PRO A 80 4.36 -9.97 -5.96
C PRO A 80 4.39 -10.16 -7.46
N SER A 81 5.47 -9.72 -8.11
CA SER A 81 5.73 -9.98 -9.51
C SER A 81 5.80 -11.50 -9.77
N GLU A 82 5.00 -11.98 -10.72
CA GLU A 82 5.03 -13.37 -11.18
C GLU A 82 6.32 -13.70 -11.93
N ASN A 83 6.96 -12.68 -12.53
CA ASN A 83 8.20 -12.84 -13.29
C ASN A 83 9.40 -13.12 -12.40
N ALA A 84 9.38 -12.68 -11.14
CA ALA A 84 10.49 -12.87 -10.20
C ALA A 84 9.98 -13.07 -8.76
N PRO A 85 9.23 -14.15 -8.48
CA PRO A 85 8.60 -14.37 -7.18
C PRO A 85 9.59 -14.58 -6.05
N LEU A 86 10.80 -15.10 -6.33
CA LEU A 86 11.84 -15.35 -5.34
C LEU A 86 12.34 -14.05 -4.68
N VAL A 87 12.33 -12.93 -5.39
CA VAL A 87 12.72 -11.63 -4.82
C VAL A 87 11.83 -11.28 -3.62
N ALA A 88 10.54 -11.57 -3.72
CA ALA A 88 9.60 -11.32 -2.63
C ALA A 88 9.78 -12.30 -1.46
N THR A 89 10.12 -13.57 -1.74
CA THR A 89 10.40 -14.55 -0.70
C THR A 89 11.73 -14.27 0.00
N ASP A 90 12.73 -13.80 -0.71
CA ASP A 90 14.00 -13.37 -0.11
C ASP A 90 13.80 -12.13 0.78
N PHE A 91 12.86 -11.25 0.43
CA PHE A 91 12.51 -10.10 1.26
C PHE A 91 11.94 -10.49 2.62
N TYR A 92 11.36 -11.69 2.79
CA TYR A 92 10.95 -12.20 4.10
C TYR A 92 12.09 -12.28 5.11
N GLN A 93 13.31 -12.56 4.67
CA GLN A 93 14.47 -12.59 5.58
C GLN A 93 14.72 -11.21 6.18
N VAL A 94 14.49 -10.14 5.40
CA VAL A 94 14.58 -8.76 5.87
C VAL A 94 13.47 -8.46 6.89
N LEU A 95 12.24 -8.88 6.60
CA LEU A 95 11.10 -8.68 7.50
C LEU A 95 11.31 -9.44 8.83
N GLU A 96 11.76 -10.68 8.77
CA GLU A 96 11.96 -11.54 9.93
C GLU A 96 13.07 -11.05 10.86
N THR A 97 14.11 -10.42 10.29
CA THR A 97 15.25 -9.86 11.04
C THR A 97 15.05 -8.40 11.47
N SER A 98 13.96 -7.74 11.07
CA SER A 98 13.69 -6.31 11.33
C SER A 98 12.70 -6.06 12.45
N ASP A 99 12.41 -7.03 13.31
CA ASP A 99 11.40 -6.96 14.36
C ASP A 99 9.97 -6.64 13.85
N MET A 100 9.69 -6.86 12.57
CA MET A 100 8.36 -6.70 12.01
C MET A 100 7.40 -7.72 12.65
N PRO A 101 6.28 -7.30 13.24
CA PRO A 101 5.33 -8.23 13.83
C PRO A 101 4.80 -9.25 12.80
N ALA A 102 4.74 -10.51 13.19
CA ALA A 102 4.23 -11.57 12.32
C ALA A 102 2.80 -11.25 11.85
N GLY A 103 2.54 -11.51 10.57
CA GLY A 103 1.23 -11.29 9.95
C GLY A 103 0.97 -9.86 9.46
N VAL A 104 1.85 -8.89 9.70
CA VAL A 104 1.71 -7.54 9.12
C VAL A 104 1.92 -7.56 7.61
N VAL A 105 2.90 -8.31 7.13
CA VAL A 105 3.16 -8.50 5.69
C VAL A 105 3.00 -9.97 5.34
N ASN A 106 2.04 -10.27 4.47
CA ASN A 106 1.73 -11.62 4.02
C ASN A 106 1.94 -11.69 2.51
N ILE A 107 2.90 -12.48 2.04
CA ILE A 107 3.23 -12.60 0.62
C ILE A 107 2.70 -13.92 0.08
N ILE A 108 1.94 -13.85 -1.01
CA ILE A 108 1.36 -15.02 -1.68
C ILE A 108 1.87 -15.05 -3.12
N THR A 109 2.66 -16.07 -3.44
CA THR A 109 3.16 -16.34 -4.79
C THR A 109 2.29 -17.36 -5.50
N GLY A 110 2.13 -17.23 -6.80
CA GLY A 110 1.33 -18.16 -7.62
C GLY A 110 0.85 -17.52 -8.91
N SER A 111 -0.11 -18.17 -9.57
CA SER A 111 -0.73 -17.63 -10.78
C SER A 111 -1.42 -16.30 -10.48
N ARG A 112 -0.93 -15.21 -11.09
CA ARG A 112 -1.45 -13.87 -10.89
C ARG A 112 -2.93 -13.75 -11.25
N SER A 113 -3.33 -14.36 -12.35
CA SER A 113 -4.71 -14.31 -12.84
C SER A 113 -5.73 -14.94 -11.87
N GLU A 114 -5.32 -15.99 -11.16
CA GLU A 114 -6.14 -16.65 -10.14
C GLU A 114 -6.14 -15.88 -8.84
N LEU A 115 -4.95 -15.53 -8.32
CA LEU A 115 -4.78 -14.86 -7.04
C LEU A 115 -5.44 -13.47 -7.00
N VAL A 116 -5.29 -12.69 -8.08
CA VAL A 116 -5.87 -11.35 -8.19
C VAL A 116 -7.38 -11.39 -8.08
N LYS A 117 -8.02 -12.36 -8.73
CA LYS A 117 -9.48 -12.52 -8.70
C LYS A 117 -9.99 -12.87 -7.31
N GLU A 118 -9.31 -13.79 -6.62
CA GLU A 118 -9.69 -14.19 -5.25
C GLU A 118 -9.46 -13.05 -4.26
N LEU A 119 -8.32 -12.36 -4.34
CA LEU A 119 -8.02 -11.21 -3.47
C LEU A 119 -9.03 -10.07 -3.67
N ALA A 120 -9.41 -9.78 -4.93
CA ALA A 120 -10.36 -8.72 -5.25
C ALA A 120 -11.78 -9.03 -4.71
N ARG A 121 -12.19 -10.29 -4.70
CA ARG A 121 -13.49 -10.73 -4.19
C ARG A 121 -13.55 -10.91 -2.68
N HIS A 122 -12.41 -10.99 -2.02
CA HIS A 122 -12.35 -11.36 -0.61
C HIS A 122 -12.99 -10.29 0.27
N ASN A 123 -14.01 -10.66 1.04
CA ASN A 123 -14.81 -9.73 1.83
C ASN A 123 -14.04 -9.07 2.99
N ASN A 124 -13.00 -9.72 3.52
CA ASN A 124 -12.18 -9.20 4.61
C ASN A 124 -10.95 -8.41 4.12
N VAL A 125 -10.94 -7.99 2.87
CA VAL A 125 -9.99 -7.04 2.32
C VAL A 125 -10.69 -5.71 2.24
N ASP A 126 -10.16 -4.70 2.93
CA ASP A 126 -10.77 -3.38 3.10
C ASP A 126 -10.29 -2.37 2.06
N GLY A 127 -9.10 -2.58 1.52
CA GLY A 127 -8.51 -1.78 0.45
C GLY A 127 -7.73 -2.63 -0.55
N LEU A 128 -7.66 -2.21 -1.80
CA LEU A 128 -6.94 -2.94 -2.85
C LEU A 128 -6.19 -1.98 -3.77
N TRP A 129 -4.88 -2.18 -3.88
CA TRP A 129 -4.05 -1.47 -4.85
C TRP A 129 -3.62 -2.41 -5.95
N CYS A 130 -3.77 -1.99 -7.20
CA CYS A 130 -3.45 -2.82 -8.36
C CYS A 130 -2.53 -2.08 -9.33
N ALA A 131 -1.30 -2.59 -9.49
CA ALA A 131 -0.39 -2.17 -10.55
C ALA A 131 -0.47 -3.17 -11.71
N GLY A 132 -0.99 -2.73 -12.87
CA GLY A 132 -1.17 -3.61 -14.02
C GLY A 132 -1.63 -2.88 -15.28
N HIS A 133 -1.94 -3.63 -16.33
CA HIS A 133 -2.56 -3.06 -17.52
C HIS A 133 -4.02 -2.67 -17.25
N HIS A 134 -4.56 -1.81 -18.09
CA HIS A 134 -5.88 -1.21 -17.90
C HIS A 134 -7.02 -2.25 -17.71
N GLU A 135 -7.01 -3.31 -18.48
CA GLU A 135 -8.00 -4.40 -18.39
C GLU A 135 -7.99 -5.07 -17.01
N MET A 136 -6.80 -5.37 -16.48
CA MET A 136 -6.66 -5.96 -15.15
C MET A 136 -7.18 -5.03 -14.05
N VAL A 137 -6.85 -3.74 -14.11
CA VAL A 137 -7.34 -2.75 -13.14
C VAL A 137 -8.87 -2.70 -13.17
N THR A 138 -9.46 -2.64 -14.36
CA THR A 138 -10.92 -2.64 -14.53
C THR A 138 -11.58 -3.93 -13.99
N GLU A 139 -10.96 -5.09 -14.21
CA GLU A 139 -11.46 -6.34 -13.65
C GLU A 139 -11.38 -6.38 -12.12
N VAL A 140 -10.28 -5.90 -11.56
CA VAL A 140 -10.09 -5.79 -10.11
C VAL A 140 -11.15 -4.89 -9.49
N GLU A 141 -11.41 -3.72 -10.05
CA GLU A 141 -12.46 -2.80 -9.59
C GLU A 141 -13.85 -3.46 -9.65
N ARG A 142 -14.15 -4.15 -10.75
CA ARG A 142 -15.40 -4.89 -10.89
C ARG A 142 -15.57 -5.99 -9.86
N PHE A 143 -14.53 -6.80 -9.59
CA PHE A 143 -14.59 -7.86 -8.58
C PHE A 143 -14.63 -7.33 -7.16
N SER A 144 -14.11 -6.12 -6.93
CA SER A 144 -14.07 -5.45 -5.63
C SER A 144 -15.40 -4.80 -5.23
N SER A 145 -16.39 -4.74 -6.12
CA SER A 145 -17.65 -4.02 -5.87
C SER A 145 -18.55 -4.65 -4.80
N GLY A 146 -18.23 -5.86 -4.33
CA GLY A 146 -19.10 -6.62 -3.42
C GLY A 146 -19.15 -6.13 -1.98
N ASN A 147 -18.14 -5.40 -1.49
CA ASN A 147 -18.01 -5.03 -0.08
C ASN A 147 -17.55 -3.57 0.16
N LEU A 148 -17.67 -2.69 -0.84
CA LEU A 148 -17.31 -1.26 -0.74
C LEU A 148 -15.83 -0.99 -0.39
N LYS A 149 -14.92 -1.95 -0.65
CA LYS A 149 -13.49 -1.72 -0.42
C LYS A 149 -12.95 -0.59 -1.28
N GLN A 150 -11.96 0.13 -0.76
CA GLN A 150 -11.29 1.17 -1.51
C GLN A 150 -10.36 0.56 -2.56
N THR A 151 -10.47 0.98 -3.82
CA THR A 151 -9.59 0.52 -4.89
C THR A 151 -8.73 1.67 -5.41
N TRP A 152 -7.47 1.37 -5.71
CA TRP A 152 -6.55 2.31 -6.35
C TRP A 152 -5.74 1.61 -7.43
N GLY A 153 -6.03 1.95 -8.68
CA GLY A 153 -5.41 1.34 -9.85
C GLY A 153 -4.27 2.19 -10.42
N PHE A 154 -3.19 1.53 -10.77
CA PHE A 154 -2.06 2.09 -11.53
C PHE A 154 -2.06 1.45 -12.92
N SER A 155 -2.86 2.01 -13.83
CA SER A 155 -2.92 1.52 -15.21
C SER A 155 -1.79 2.09 -16.06
N GLY A 156 -1.18 1.24 -16.88
CA GLY A 156 -0.09 1.60 -17.78
C GLY A 156 1.31 1.43 -17.17
N GLU A 157 2.31 1.82 -17.93
CA GLU A 157 3.70 1.79 -17.48
C GLU A 157 3.98 2.99 -16.57
N ARG A 158 4.23 2.70 -15.31
CA ARG A 158 4.70 3.68 -14.34
C ARG A 158 6.20 3.51 -14.16
N ASP A 159 6.95 4.60 -14.20
CA ASP A 159 8.34 4.58 -13.80
C ASP A 159 8.46 4.47 -12.28
N TRP A 160 8.73 3.25 -11.80
CA TRP A 160 8.90 2.98 -10.37
C TRP A 160 10.22 3.54 -9.82
N CYS A 161 11.19 3.84 -10.68
CA CYS A 161 12.45 4.48 -10.31
C CYS A 161 12.30 5.98 -10.07
N ASP A 162 11.33 6.64 -10.71
CA ASP A 162 11.07 8.07 -10.46
C ASP A 162 10.34 8.27 -9.11
N PRO A 163 11.01 8.89 -8.11
CA PRO A 163 10.38 9.16 -6.82
C PRO A 163 9.16 10.08 -6.91
N ASN A 164 9.06 10.95 -7.89
CA ASN A 164 7.91 11.84 -8.04
C ASN A 164 6.63 11.09 -8.44
N LEU A 165 6.78 9.95 -9.12
CA LEU A 165 5.67 9.14 -9.59
C LEU A 165 5.33 7.98 -8.65
N SER A 166 6.32 7.45 -7.90
CA SER A 166 6.21 6.16 -7.24
C SER A 166 6.41 6.19 -5.73
N GLN A 167 6.50 7.39 -5.12
CA GLN A 167 6.46 7.59 -3.67
C GLN A 167 5.75 8.89 -3.30
N GLY A 168 5.60 9.15 -2.00
CA GLY A 168 5.10 10.41 -1.47
C GLY A 168 3.77 10.29 -0.73
N ARG A 169 3.27 11.44 -0.29
CA ARG A 169 2.03 11.58 0.47
C ARG A 169 0.78 10.97 -0.20
N PRO A 170 0.64 10.93 -1.53
CA PRO A 170 -0.50 10.27 -2.15
C PRO A 170 -0.66 8.81 -1.74
N PHE A 171 0.43 8.05 -1.61
CA PHE A 171 0.41 6.65 -1.16
C PHE A 171 -0.06 6.54 0.30
N LEU A 172 0.42 7.41 1.19
CA LEU A 172 -0.02 7.44 2.59
C LEU A 172 -1.51 7.79 2.71
N ARG A 173 -1.98 8.77 1.91
CA ARG A 173 -3.41 9.15 1.87
C ARG A 173 -4.30 8.02 1.38
N GLN A 174 -3.89 7.30 0.35
CA GLN A 174 -4.64 6.16 -0.19
C GLN A 174 -4.59 4.92 0.73
N ALA A 175 -3.64 4.89 1.67
CA ALA A 175 -3.53 3.84 2.69
C ALA A 175 -4.29 4.19 3.98
N THR A 176 -4.99 5.33 4.03
CA THR A 176 -5.70 5.78 5.22
C THR A 176 -7.13 6.23 4.89
N GLN A 177 -7.99 6.18 5.89
CA GLN A 177 -9.28 6.82 5.91
C GLN A 177 -9.29 7.93 6.96
N VAL A 178 -10.15 8.94 6.78
CA VAL A 178 -10.26 10.05 7.74
C VAL A 178 -11.43 9.79 8.67
N LYS A 179 -11.13 9.75 9.96
CA LYS A 179 -12.13 9.72 11.03
C LYS A 179 -12.29 11.12 11.62
N ASN A 180 -13.51 11.63 11.59
CA ASN A 180 -13.84 12.90 12.18
C ASN A 180 -14.38 12.70 13.61
N ILE A 181 -13.67 13.26 14.61
CA ILE A 181 -14.05 13.22 16.02
C ILE A 181 -14.55 14.61 16.40
N TRP A 182 -15.82 14.70 16.80
CA TRP A 182 -16.48 15.95 17.19
C TRP A 182 -16.47 16.09 18.70
N VAL A 183 -15.78 17.11 19.18
CA VAL A 183 -15.68 17.40 20.61
C VAL A 183 -16.43 18.72 20.89
N PRO A 184 -17.55 18.69 21.64
CA PRO A 184 -18.20 19.91 22.08
C PRO A 184 -17.32 20.63 23.10
N TYR A 185 -17.26 21.96 23.03
CA TYR A 185 -16.60 22.80 24.03
C TYR A 185 -17.40 24.08 24.26
N GLY A 186 -17.38 24.54 25.49
CA GLY A 186 -18.09 25.72 25.94
C GLY A 186 -19.61 25.52 26.08
N GLU A 187 -20.17 26.04 27.12
CA GLU A 187 -21.58 26.36 27.28
C GLU A 187 -21.82 27.82 26.88
#